data_7405afcec3e8cb98eeeecc3497ceaa16
#
_entry.id   7405afcec3e8cb98eeeecc3497ceaa16
#
_cell.length_a   1.000
_cell.length_b   1.000
_cell.length_c   1.000
_cell.angle_alpha   90.00
_cell.angle_beta   90.00
_cell.angle_gamma   90.00
#
_symmetry.space_group_name_H-M   'P 1'
#
loop_
_entity.id
_entity.type
_entity.pdbx_description
1 polymer ?
#
loop_
_entity_poly.entity_id
_entity_poly.type
_entity_poly.pdbx_seq_one_letter_code
_entity_poly.pdbx_strand_id
1 'polypeptide(L)'
;MIADQLMKYGRSKDTPAAFIRWGTRPYQETFTTTLREAAADVERLGIRPPAVFIVGDVVNLRKDMRWFDNRPLFGKRVIVTRSRNQASRLVDVLNEKGAETIEIPTISIREPSDGYESMDRALEHLPSYDWILFTSQNGVDYFFHRLYEKGMDTRALGHAKIGAIGPATARQLKAHGIHADAVPEKYKAENLLAVMEPSLSGNETILIPRAKVARSVLPEGLRARGCTVNVVEAYQTVPDEKSREKLLDVLTNHGADIITFTSSSTVYNLMDQIDGRTELLKGITLACIGPITADTCRKYKLEPSIISEIYTIDGLVNTIEKGVEKK
;
A
#
# COMPACT_ATOMS: atom_id res chain seq x y z
N MET A 1 18.26 43.51 3.58
CA MET A 1 18.22 42.02 3.57
C MET A 1 19.43 41.44 4.33
N ILE A 2 19.41 40.13 4.69
CA ILE A 2 20.56 39.42 5.33
C ILE A 2 21.82 39.53 4.44
N ALA A 3 21.68 39.34 3.14
CA ALA A 3 22.81 39.44 2.18
C ALA A 3 23.49 40.81 2.24
N ASP A 4 22.74 41.93 2.29
CA ASP A 4 23.30 43.28 2.37
C ASP A 4 24.09 43.52 3.67
N GLN A 5 23.55 42.99 4.79
CA GLN A 5 24.25 43.07 6.08
C GLN A 5 25.55 42.28 6.06
N LEU A 6 25.56 41.07 5.49
CA LEU A 6 26.77 40.27 5.36
C LEU A 6 27.86 41.01 4.55
N MET A 7 27.46 41.61 3.43
CA MET A 7 28.37 42.41 2.58
C MET A 7 28.85 43.66 3.30
N LYS A 8 27.99 44.38 4.04
CA LYS A 8 28.32 45.56 4.83
C LYS A 8 29.35 45.25 5.92
N TYR A 9 29.32 44.03 6.49
CA TYR A 9 30.26 43.57 7.48
C TYR A 9 31.46 42.77 6.91
N GLY A 10 31.78 43.00 5.61
CA GLY A 10 33.04 42.55 5.01
C GLY A 10 32.97 41.20 4.30
N ARG A 11 31.80 40.59 4.15
CA ARG A 11 31.68 39.39 3.30
C ARG A 11 31.81 39.79 1.84
N SER A 12 32.59 39.04 1.06
CA SER A 12 32.69 39.28 -0.39
C SER A 12 31.35 39.18 -1.06
N LYS A 13 31.05 40.13 -1.97
CA LYS A 13 29.86 40.13 -2.80
C LYS A 13 29.73 38.90 -3.70
N ASP A 14 30.85 38.28 -4.04
CA ASP A 14 30.91 37.09 -4.91
C ASP A 14 30.88 35.78 -4.09
N THR A 15 30.66 35.87 -2.76
CA THR A 15 30.46 34.68 -1.92
C THR A 15 29.26 33.89 -2.42
N PRO A 16 29.42 32.57 -2.68
CA PRO A 16 28.32 31.70 -3.10
C PRO A 16 27.21 31.66 -2.07
N ALA A 17 25.97 31.65 -2.54
CA ALA A 17 24.78 31.54 -1.70
C ALA A 17 23.75 30.63 -2.35
N ALA A 18 22.83 30.09 -1.56
CA ALA A 18 21.72 29.27 -2.06
C ALA A 18 20.48 29.47 -1.21
N PHE A 19 19.32 29.39 -1.86
CA PHE A 19 18.03 29.27 -1.22
C PHE A 19 17.50 27.86 -1.44
N ILE A 20 17.07 27.21 -0.36
CA ILE A 20 16.43 25.90 -0.40
C ILE A 20 15.03 26.03 0.17
N ARG A 21 14.01 25.77 -0.67
CA ARG A 21 12.62 25.67 -0.23
C ARG A 21 12.26 24.21 -0.05
N TRP A 22 11.46 23.93 0.98
CA TRP A 22 10.96 22.58 1.28
C TRP A 22 12.06 21.49 1.28
N GLY A 23 13.20 21.82 1.89
CA GLY A 23 14.32 20.89 2.00
C GLY A 23 13.90 19.50 2.47
N THR A 24 14.46 18.46 1.88
CA THR A 24 14.14 17.03 2.12
C THR A 24 12.71 16.60 1.72
N ARG A 25 12.01 17.42 0.95
CA ARG A 25 10.72 17.05 0.35
C ARG A 25 10.88 16.71 -1.14
N PRO A 26 10.05 15.84 -1.71
CA PRO A 26 10.11 15.50 -3.13
C PRO A 26 9.95 16.70 -4.09
N TYR A 27 9.40 17.78 -3.61
CA TYR A 27 9.23 19.05 -4.33
C TYR A 27 10.21 20.13 -3.86
N GLN A 28 11.39 19.74 -3.32
CA GLN A 28 12.44 20.66 -2.94
C GLN A 28 12.90 21.50 -4.15
N GLU A 29 12.97 22.80 -3.94
CA GLU A 29 13.55 23.73 -4.89
C GLU A 29 14.86 24.29 -4.34
N THR A 30 15.89 24.31 -5.15
CA THR A 30 17.20 24.87 -4.77
C THR A 30 17.68 25.86 -5.83
N PHE A 31 17.91 27.09 -5.40
CA PHE A 31 18.38 28.19 -6.22
C PHE A 31 19.79 28.61 -5.75
N THR A 32 20.77 28.50 -6.62
CA THR A 32 22.15 28.94 -6.34
C THR A 32 22.38 30.33 -6.91
N THR A 33 23.07 31.18 -6.16
CA THR A 33 23.31 32.60 -6.45
C THR A 33 24.60 33.07 -5.77
N THR A 34 24.86 34.37 -5.78
CA THR A 34 25.88 35.05 -4.98
C THR A 34 25.24 36.03 -4.00
N LEU A 35 25.98 36.51 -3.00
CA LEU A 35 25.46 37.51 -2.09
C LEU A 35 25.00 38.77 -2.82
N ARG A 36 25.68 39.17 -3.90
CA ARG A 36 25.35 40.32 -4.73
C ARG A 36 23.95 40.19 -5.35
N GLU A 37 23.65 39.02 -5.86
CA GLU A 37 22.45 38.76 -6.67
C GLU A 37 21.28 38.26 -5.83
N ALA A 38 21.55 37.83 -4.60
CA ALA A 38 20.57 37.14 -3.75
C ALA A 38 19.25 37.92 -3.58
N ALA A 39 19.30 39.23 -3.44
CA ALA A 39 18.11 40.07 -3.29
C ALA A 39 17.24 40.09 -4.58
N ALA A 40 17.88 40.33 -5.71
CA ALA A 40 17.21 40.38 -7.01
C ALA A 40 16.65 39.00 -7.40
N ASP A 41 17.36 37.94 -7.07
CA ASP A 41 16.92 36.56 -7.35
C ASP A 41 15.70 36.17 -6.53
N VAL A 42 15.62 36.57 -5.27
CA VAL A 42 14.42 36.33 -4.44
C VAL A 42 13.18 36.94 -5.06
N GLU A 43 13.29 38.17 -5.56
CA GLU A 43 12.18 38.87 -6.25
C GLU A 43 11.88 38.24 -7.61
N ARG A 44 12.88 38.06 -8.45
CA ARG A 44 12.75 37.50 -9.82
C ARG A 44 12.19 36.09 -9.84
N LEU A 45 12.64 35.23 -8.91
CA LEU A 45 12.24 33.82 -8.83
C LEU A 45 11.03 33.58 -7.91
N GLY A 46 10.52 34.64 -7.25
CA GLY A 46 9.38 34.55 -6.34
C GLY A 46 9.63 33.65 -5.15
N ILE A 47 10.86 33.63 -4.62
CA ILE A 47 11.24 32.78 -3.49
C ILE A 47 10.55 33.25 -2.22
N ARG A 48 9.66 32.44 -1.66
CA ARG A 48 8.88 32.76 -0.45
C ARG A 48 9.20 31.79 0.69
N PRO A 49 9.06 32.23 1.94
CA PRO A 49 9.11 31.34 3.10
C PRO A 49 8.10 30.17 2.98
N PRO A 50 8.41 29.01 3.59
CA PRO A 50 9.66 28.70 4.29
C PRO A 50 10.83 28.41 3.35
N ALA A 51 11.96 29.09 3.55
CA ALA A 51 13.18 28.88 2.78
C ALA A 51 14.41 29.01 3.73
N VAL A 52 15.42 28.16 3.49
CA VAL A 52 16.71 28.25 4.16
C VAL A 52 17.68 29.01 3.24
N PHE A 53 18.38 29.98 3.79
CA PHE A 53 19.42 30.71 3.09
C PHE A 53 20.80 30.22 3.56
N ILE A 54 21.58 29.65 2.66
CA ILE A 54 22.93 29.11 2.90
C ILE A 54 23.92 30.04 2.23
N VAL A 55 25.02 30.39 2.94
CA VAL A 55 26.06 31.31 2.46
C VAL A 55 27.44 30.72 2.70
N GLY A 56 28.29 30.73 1.66
CA GLY A 56 29.66 30.31 1.69
C GLY A 56 30.01 29.23 0.69
N ASP A 57 31.29 28.81 0.70
CA ASP A 57 31.80 27.83 -0.26
C ASP A 57 31.16 26.45 -0.18
N VAL A 58 30.51 26.15 0.93
CA VAL A 58 29.68 24.94 1.08
C VAL A 58 28.64 24.79 -0.03
N VAL A 59 28.17 25.90 -0.60
CA VAL A 59 27.21 25.88 -1.73
C VAL A 59 27.81 25.20 -2.94
N ASN A 60 29.11 25.31 -3.16
CA ASN A 60 29.81 24.69 -4.28
C ASN A 60 29.85 23.17 -4.20
N LEU A 61 29.79 22.60 -2.98
CA LEU A 61 29.71 21.14 -2.76
C LEU A 61 28.43 20.51 -3.33
N ARG A 62 27.41 21.32 -3.62
CA ARG A 62 26.17 20.82 -4.24
C ARG A 62 26.44 20.06 -5.54
N LYS A 63 27.46 20.42 -6.31
CA LYS A 63 27.81 19.75 -7.57
C LYS A 63 27.99 18.24 -7.38
N ASP A 64 28.60 17.86 -6.26
CA ASP A 64 28.99 16.49 -5.96
C ASP A 64 28.04 15.81 -4.97
N MET A 65 27.26 16.61 -4.20
CA MET A 65 26.43 16.13 -3.10
C MET A 65 24.90 16.22 -3.37
N ARG A 66 24.46 16.28 -4.61
CA ARG A 66 23.04 16.36 -5.01
C ARG A 66 22.30 15.03 -4.90
N TRP A 67 22.65 14.19 -3.94
CA TRP A 67 22.07 12.84 -3.83
C TRP A 67 20.55 12.84 -3.65
N PHE A 68 19.97 13.89 -3.08
CA PHE A 68 18.54 13.95 -2.78
C PHE A 68 17.70 14.24 -4.02
N ASP A 69 18.01 15.31 -4.74
CA ASP A 69 17.28 15.76 -5.92
C ASP A 69 17.73 15.08 -7.24
N ASN A 70 18.72 14.18 -7.14
CA ASN A 70 19.10 13.28 -8.22
C ASN A 70 18.42 11.90 -8.15
N ARG A 71 17.50 11.68 -7.21
CA ARG A 71 16.76 10.42 -7.12
C ARG A 71 15.87 10.22 -8.34
N PRO A 72 15.71 8.98 -8.85
CA PRO A 72 14.99 8.71 -10.10
C PRO A 72 13.56 9.23 -10.17
N LEU A 73 12.86 9.23 -9.03
CA LEU A 73 11.46 9.67 -8.92
C LEU A 73 11.33 11.03 -8.20
N PHE A 74 12.42 11.77 -8.05
CA PHE A 74 12.37 13.10 -7.44
C PHE A 74 11.41 14.02 -8.23
N GLY A 75 10.54 14.71 -7.50
CA GLY A 75 9.51 15.59 -8.08
C GLY A 75 8.28 14.87 -8.63
N LYS A 76 8.21 13.53 -8.55
CA LYS A 76 7.04 12.77 -8.99
C LYS A 76 6.07 12.52 -7.85
N ARG A 77 4.79 12.79 -8.10
CA ARG A 77 3.66 12.53 -7.20
C ARG A 77 2.99 11.23 -7.59
N VAL A 78 3.03 10.24 -6.69
CA VAL A 78 2.57 8.87 -6.95
C VAL A 78 1.39 8.52 -6.05
N ILE A 79 0.22 8.30 -6.63
CA ILE A 79 -0.94 7.76 -5.91
C ILE A 79 -0.74 6.27 -5.69
N VAL A 80 -0.83 5.84 -4.42
CA VAL A 80 -0.79 4.44 -4.00
C VAL A 80 -2.19 4.03 -3.55
N THR A 81 -2.83 3.15 -4.34
CA THR A 81 -4.25 2.77 -4.16
C THR A 81 -4.47 1.59 -3.20
N ARG A 82 -3.42 1.07 -2.60
CA ARG A 82 -3.47 -0.10 -1.72
C ARG A 82 -3.92 0.27 -0.31
N SER A 83 -4.53 -0.68 0.42
CA SER A 83 -4.91 -0.49 1.83
C SER A 83 -3.68 -0.18 2.71
N ARG A 84 -3.85 0.65 3.74
CA ARG A 84 -2.75 1.17 4.58
C ARG A 84 -1.82 0.07 5.11
N ASN A 85 -2.36 -1.02 5.64
CA ASN A 85 -1.56 -2.13 6.19
C ASN A 85 -0.70 -2.86 5.15
N GLN A 86 -0.99 -2.69 3.87
CA GLN A 86 -0.29 -3.34 2.75
C GLN A 86 0.49 -2.35 1.88
N ALA A 87 0.29 -1.06 2.07
CA ALA A 87 0.93 0.00 1.27
C ALA A 87 2.36 0.29 1.73
N SER A 88 2.71 0.04 3.00
CA SER A 88 3.95 0.48 3.63
C SER A 88 5.19 0.22 2.78
N ARG A 89 5.43 -1.04 2.34
CA ARG A 89 6.61 -1.37 1.53
C ARG A 89 6.65 -0.61 0.18
N LEU A 90 5.51 -0.46 -0.51
CA LEU A 90 5.48 0.27 -1.79
C LEU A 90 5.74 1.77 -1.56
N VAL A 91 5.15 2.33 -0.52
CA VAL A 91 5.35 3.72 -0.10
C VAL A 91 6.82 3.96 0.26
N ASP A 92 7.41 3.08 1.08
CA ASP A 92 8.80 3.20 1.51
C ASP A 92 9.76 3.19 0.31
N VAL A 93 9.62 2.20 -0.59
CA VAL A 93 10.49 2.07 -1.76
C VAL A 93 10.31 3.27 -2.71
N LEU A 94 9.09 3.75 -2.95
CA LEU A 94 8.85 4.94 -3.78
C LEU A 94 9.46 6.21 -3.15
N ASN A 95 9.33 6.38 -1.83
CA ASN A 95 9.91 7.51 -1.10
C ASN A 95 11.45 7.44 -1.10
N GLU A 96 12.05 6.25 -0.96
CA GLU A 96 13.50 6.05 -1.10
C GLU A 96 14.00 6.49 -2.48
N LYS A 97 13.19 6.33 -3.52
CA LYS A 97 13.48 6.77 -4.89
C LYS A 97 13.16 8.26 -5.13
N GLY A 98 12.68 8.98 -4.13
CA GLY A 98 12.44 10.42 -4.15
C GLY A 98 11.03 10.84 -4.57
N ALA A 99 10.08 9.92 -4.70
CA ALA A 99 8.70 10.26 -4.99
C ALA A 99 8.00 10.91 -3.79
N GLU A 100 6.99 11.74 -4.07
CA GLU A 100 5.95 12.11 -3.12
C GLU A 100 4.82 11.08 -3.23
N THR A 101 4.66 10.23 -2.22
CA THR A 101 3.58 9.25 -2.21
C THR A 101 2.31 9.82 -1.60
N ILE A 102 1.19 9.61 -2.28
CA ILE A 102 -0.15 9.99 -1.83
C ILE A 102 -0.92 8.70 -1.60
N GLU A 103 -1.02 8.30 -0.35
CA GLU A 103 -1.79 7.11 -0.01
C GLU A 103 -3.28 7.40 -0.09
N ILE A 104 -3.96 6.66 -0.97
CA ILE A 104 -5.40 6.71 -1.19
C ILE A 104 -5.91 5.27 -1.18
N PRO A 105 -6.07 4.67 0.01
CA PRO A 105 -6.62 3.34 0.12
C PRO A 105 -8.04 3.33 -0.44
N THR A 106 -8.27 2.50 -1.45
CA THR A 106 -9.59 2.42 -2.11
C THR A 106 -10.61 1.62 -1.28
N ILE A 107 -10.12 0.87 -0.30
CA ILE A 107 -10.94 0.08 0.62
C ILE A 107 -10.46 0.24 2.05
N SER A 108 -11.40 0.10 2.98
CA SER A 108 -11.15 0.00 4.42
C SER A 108 -11.57 -1.40 4.90
N ILE A 109 -10.71 -2.01 5.71
CA ILE A 109 -11.04 -3.25 6.41
C ILE A 109 -11.65 -2.83 7.74
N ARG A 110 -12.85 -3.34 8.04
CA ARG A 110 -13.59 -3.01 9.27
C ARG A 110 -14.01 -4.28 9.98
N GLU A 111 -14.44 -4.12 11.20
CA GLU A 111 -15.09 -5.15 11.99
C GLU A 111 -16.25 -5.80 11.22
N PRO A 112 -16.60 -7.06 11.54
CA PRO A 112 -17.70 -7.75 10.87
C PRO A 112 -19.03 -7.00 11.03
N SER A 113 -19.88 -7.17 10.04
CA SER A 113 -21.16 -6.44 10.01
C SER A 113 -22.18 -6.88 11.08
N ASP A 114 -21.97 -8.06 11.64
CA ASP A 114 -22.77 -8.63 12.75
C ASP A 114 -22.22 -8.27 14.14
N GLY A 115 -21.24 -7.36 14.24
CA GLY A 115 -20.65 -6.97 15.52
C GLY A 115 -19.95 -8.12 16.25
N TYR A 116 -19.36 -9.07 15.51
CA TYR A 116 -18.71 -10.30 16.00
C TYR A 116 -19.66 -11.38 16.56
N GLU A 117 -20.97 -11.28 16.40
CA GLU A 117 -21.89 -12.25 16.98
C GLU A 117 -21.60 -13.69 16.50
N SER A 118 -21.37 -13.90 15.21
CA SER A 118 -21.02 -15.22 14.66
C SER A 118 -19.66 -15.71 15.11
N MET A 119 -18.68 -14.80 15.22
CA MET A 119 -17.34 -15.10 15.69
C MET A 119 -17.35 -15.49 17.17
N ASP A 120 -18.05 -14.73 18.01
CA ASP A 120 -18.14 -14.97 19.46
C ASP A 120 -18.72 -16.37 19.74
N ARG A 121 -19.81 -16.74 19.05
CA ARG A 121 -20.37 -18.10 19.14
C ARG A 121 -19.37 -19.17 18.72
N ALA A 122 -18.56 -18.90 17.68
CA ALA A 122 -17.53 -19.85 17.26
C ALA A 122 -16.40 -19.96 18.28
N LEU A 123 -15.99 -18.84 18.90
CA LEU A 123 -14.97 -18.84 19.95
C LEU A 123 -15.38 -19.60 21.21
N GLU A 124 -16.65 -19.55 21.58
CA GLU A 124 -17.21 -20.34 22.70
C GLU A 124 -17.14 -21.85 22.44
N HIS A 125 -17.10 -22.27 21.18
CA HIS A 125 -17.10 -23.68 20.78
C HIS A 125 -15.76 -24.12 20.15
N LEU A 126 -14.67 -23.38 20.37
CA LEU A 126 -13.34 -23.69 19.79
C LEU A 126 -12.90 -25.14 19.98
N PRO A 127 -13.10 -25.79 21.16
CA PRO A 127 -12.70 -27.16 21.36
C PRO A 127 -13.44 -28.20 20.49
N SER A 128 -14.53 -27.82 19.84
CA SER A 128 -15.30 -28.71 18.96
C SER A 128 -14.83 -28.72 17.50
N TYR A 129 -13.88 -27.83 17.12
CA TYR A 129 -13.35 -27.79 15.77
C TYR A 129 -12.12 -28.67 15.60
N ASP A 130 -12.12 -29.48 14.54
CA ASP A 130 -10.98 -30.30 14.14
C ASP A 130 -10.00 -29.47 13.30
N TRP A 131 -10.52 -28.47 12.58
CA TRP A 131 -9.73 -27.55 11.75
C TRP A 131 -10.20 -26.11 11.85
N ILE A 132 -9.21 -25.18 11.80
CA ILE A 132 -9.47 -23.75 11.61
C ILE A 132 -8.70 -23.28 10.38
N LEU A 133 -9.41 -22.73 9.37
CA LEU A 133 -8.84 -22.40 8.07
C LEU A 133 -8.82 -20.89 7.83
N PHE A 134 -7.63 -20.35 7.62
CA PHE A 134 -7.44 -18.93 7.34
C PHE A 134 -7.16 -18.69 5.84
N THR A 135 -8.02 -17.91 5.21
CA THR A 135 -7.93 -17.57 3.79
C THR A 135 -7.32 -16.20 3.51
N SER A 136 -6.89 -15.47 4.55
CA SER A 136 -6.22 -14.16 4.43
C SER A 136 -5.49 -13.79 5.73
N GLN A 137 -4.52 -12.87 5.62
CA GLN A 137 -3.86 -12.25 6.79
C GLN A 137 -4.87 -11.51 7.66
N ASN A 138 -5.77 -10.72 7.06
CA ASN A 138 -6.82 -10.02 7.82
C ASN A 138 -7.72 -10.97 8.60
N GLY A 139 -8.03 -12.15 8.06
CA GLY A 139 -8.78 -13.17 8.78
C GLY A 139 -8.06 -13.66 10.04
N VAL A 140 -6.73 -13.80 9.97
CA VAL A 140 -5.91 -14.12 11.14
C VAL A 140 -5.95 -12.97 12.15
N ASP A 141 -5.69 -11.73 11.70
CA ASP A 141 -5.62 -10.56 12.58
C ASP A 141 -6.92 -10.34 13.35
N TYR A 142 -8.05 -10.33 12.64
CA TYR A 142 -9.36 -10.10 13.27
C TYR A 142 -9.79 -11.25 14.17
N PHE A 143 -9.48 -12.50 13.81
CA PHE A 143 -9.76 -13.65 14.65
C PHE A 143 -8.97 -13.59 15.97
N PHE A 144 -7.64 -13.39 15.90
CA PHE A 144 -6.82 -13.35 17.10
C PHE A 144 -7.08 -12.10 17.93
N HIS A 145 -7.35 -10.95 17.29
CA HIS A 145 -7.77 -9.75 18.01
C HIS A 145 -9.02 -10.03 18.85
N ARG A 146 -10.06 -10.62 18.24
CA ARG A 146 -11.30 -10.95 18.97
C ARG A 146 -11.09 -12.01 20.05
N LEU A 147 -10.27 -13.02 19.78
CA LEU A 147 -9.88 -14.05 20.75
C LEU A 147 -9.27 -13.41 22.01
N TYR A 148 -8.33 -12.49 21.83
CA TYR A 148 -7.66 -11.79 22.93
C TYR A 148 -8.60 -10.84 23.68
N GLU A 149 -9.50 -10.14 22.99
CA GLU A 149 -10.53 -9.32 23.63
C GLU A 149 -11.46 -10.13 24.55
N LYS A 150 -11.71 -11.39 24.20
CA LYS A 150 -12.47 -12.34 25.04
C LYS A 150 -11.65 -12.91 26.20
N GLY A 151 -10.41 -12.46 26.39
CA GLY A 151 -9.53 -12.95 27.46
C GLY A 151 -8.94 -14.34 27.21
N MET A 152 -9.08 -14.86 25.99
CA MET A 152 -8.48 -16.12 25.56
C MET A 152 -7.11 -15.91 24.94
N ASP A 153 -6.33 -16.96 24.77
CA ASP A 153 -5.06 -16.96 24.04
C ASP A 153 -4.98 -18.14 23.06
N THR A 154 -3.84 -18.29 22.38
CA THR A 154 -3.64 -19.34 21.38
C THR A 154 -3.85 -20.76 21.88
N ARG A 155 -3.77 -21.02 23.19
CA ARG A 155 -4.05 -22.32 23.80
C ARG A 155 -5.51 -22.71 23.66
N ALA A 156 -6.41 -21.75 23.47
CA ALA A 156 -7.84 -22.00 23.25
C ALA A 156 -8.12 -22.75 21.94
N LEU A 157 -7.20 -22.72 20.98
CA LEU A 157 -7.31 -23.47 19.71
C LEU A 157 -7.24 -25.00 19.96
N GLY A 158 -6.72 -25.43 21.10
CA GLY A 158 -6.73 -26.82 21.57
C GLY A 158 -6.01 -27.77 20.60
N HIS A 159 -6.75 -28.78 20.12
CA HIS A 159 -6.26 -29.80 19.19
C HIS A 159 -6.51 -29.46 17.70
N ALA A 160 -7.20 -28.37 17.42
CA ALA A 160 -7.55 -27.99 16.06
C ALA A 160 -6.32 -27.85 15.18
N LYS A 161 -6.31 -28.52 14.03
CA LYS A 161 -5.32 -28.31 13.00
C LYS A 161 -5.57 -26.98 12.29
N ILE A 162 -4.50 -26.32 11.87
CA ILE A 162 -4.57 -24.99 11.27
C ILE A 162 -4.20 -25.04 9.81
N GLY A 163 -5.10 -24.56 8.95
CA GLY A 163 -4.82 -24.38 7.52
C GLY A 163 -4.65 -22.92 7.13
N ALA A 164 -3.68 -22.65 6.27
CA ALA A 164 -3.45 -21.32 5.70
C ALA A 164 -3.47 -21.38 4.17
N ILE A 165 -4.16 -20.44 3.52
CA ILE A 165 -4.28 -20.37 2.07
C ILE A 165 -2.92 -20.18 1.35
N GLY A 166 -1.91 -19.68 2.05
CA GLY A 166 -0.60 -19.40 1.49
C GLY A 166 0.40 -18.83 2.49
N PRO A 167 1.66 -18.61 2.08
CA PRO A 167 2.78 -18.30 2.97
C PRO A 167 2.62 -16.96 3.71
N ALA A 168 1.94 -15.98 3.16
CA ALA A 168 1.70 -14.71 3.85
C ALA A 168 0.77 -14.91 5.05
N THR A 169 -0.30 -15.70 4.90
CA THR A 169 -1.22 -16.07 5.97
C THR A 169 -0.53 -16.96 7.00
N ALA A 170 0.32 -17.91 6.56
CA ALA A 170 1.11 -18.75 7.45
C ALA A 170 2.13 -17.94 8.28
N ARG A 171 2.77 -16.92 7.69
CA ARG A 171 3.64 -16.01 8.45
C ARG A 171 2.87 -15.21 9.49
N GLN A 172 1.65 -14.77 9.17
CA GLN A 172 0.81 -14.05 10.14
C GLN A 172 0.43 -14.95 11.32
N LEU A 173 0.07 -16.21 11.07
CA LEU A 173 -0.16 -17.21 12.12
C LEU A 173 1.08 -17.42 12.99
N LYS A 174 2.27 -17.46 12.38
CA LYS A 174 3.54 -17.60 13.11
C LYS A 174 3.81 -16.44 14.06
N ALA A 175 3.35 -15.22 13.75
CA ALA A 175 3.45 -14.08 14.66
C ALA A 175 2.63 -14.28 15.95
N HIS A 176 1.60 -15.13 15.91
CA HIS A 176 0.82 -15.57 17.08
C HIS A 176 1.35 -16.89 17.69
N GLY A 177 2.52 -17.39 17.25
CA GLY A 177 3.12 -18.63 17.75
C GLY A 177 2.52 -19.91 17.14
N ILE A 178 1.72 -19.81 16.08
CA ILE A 178 1.05 -20.93 15.44
C ILE A 178 1.77 -21.33 14.14
N HIS A 179 2.12 -22.59 14.01
CA HIS A 179 2.55 -23.18 12.73
C HIS A 179 1.34 -23.80 12.04
N ALA A 180 1.12 -23.43 10.77
CA ALA A 180 0.05 -24.03 10.00
C ALA A 180 0.39 -25.48 9.60
N ASP A 181 -0.57 -26.40 9.77
CA ASP A 181 -0.46 -27.81 9.42
C ASP A 181 -0.65 -28.05 7.91
N ALA A 182 -1.42 -27.18 7.24
CA ALA A 182 -1.69 -27.24 5.81
C ALA A 182 -1.45 -25.90 5.14
N VAL A 183 -0.48 -25.85 4.20
CA VAL A 183 -0.19 -24.66 3.37
C VAL A 183 0.09 -25.15 1.95
N PRO A 184 -0.74 -24.79 0.94
CA PRO A 184 -0.53 -25.22 -0.44
C PRO A 184 0.60 -24.44 -1.12
N GLU A 185 1.25 -25.07 -2.11
CA GLU A 185 2.26 -24.42 -2.96
C GLU A 185 1.63 -23.32 -3.86
N LYS A 186 0.42 -23.59 -4.37
CA LYS A 186 -0.36 -22.62 -5.14
C LYS A 186 -1.47 -22.06 -4.26
N TYR A 187 -1.49 -20.77 -4.05
CA TYR A 187 -2.30 -20.03 -3.06
C TYR A 187 -3.77 -19.87 -3.48
N LYS A 188 -4.45 -20.99 -3.73
CA LYS A 188 -5.87 -21.05 -4.13
C LYS A 188 -6.64 -21.97 -3.20
N ALA A 189 -7.95 -21.73 -3.11
CA ALA A 189 -8.86 -22.53 -2.29
C ALA A 189 -8.84 -24.01 -2.67
N GLU A 190 -8.81 -24.29 -3.96
CA GLU A 190 -8.78 -25.63 -4.54
C GLU A 190 -7.50 -26.41 -4.11
N ASN A 191 -6.37 -25.70 -4.04
CA ASN A 191 -5.11 -26.33 -3.65
C ASN A 191 -5.02 -26.56 -2.14
N LEU A 192 -5.60 -25.67 -1.31
CA LEU A 192 -5.71 -25.93 0.13
C LEU A 192 -6.57 -27.16 0.40
N LEU A 193 -7.68 -27.30 -0.32
CA LEU A 193 -8.55 -28.47 -0.24
C LEU A 193 -7.76 -29.75 -0.60
N ALA A 194 -6.98 -29.75 -1.69
CA ALA A 194 -6.19 -30.89 -2.11
C ALA A 194 -5.11 -31.29 -1.08
N VAL A 195 -4.46 -30.31 -0.45
CA VAL A 195 -3.45 -30.59 0.60
C VAL A 195 -4.10 -31.17 1.86
N MET A 196 -5.32 -30.77 2.19
CA MET A 196 -6.04 -31.28 3.35
C MET A 196 -6.67 -32.66 3.12
N GLU A 197 -7.01 -33.02 1.88
CA GLU A 197 -7.76 -34.22 1.52
C GLU A 197 -7.26 -35.53 2.17
N PRO A 198 -5.92 -35.80 2.25
CA PRO A 198 -5.42 -37.00 2.94
C PRO A 198 -5.70 -37.05 4.44
N SER A 199 -6.05 -35.92 5.04
CA SER A 199 -6.32 -35.75 6.49
C SER A 199 -7.80 -35.60 6.81
N LEU A 200 -8.68 -35.72 5.80
CA LEU A 200 -10.12 -35.62 5.99
C LEU A 200 -10.77 -37.01 5.97
N SER A 201 -11.59 -37.29 6.98
CA SER A 201 -12.42 -38.52 7.08
C SER A 201 -13.87 -38.29 6.63
N GLY A 202 -14.25 -37.01 6.47
CA GLY A 202 -15.61 -36.60 6.10
C GLY A 202 -16.54 -36.32 7.27
N ASN A 203 -16.02 -36.30 8.49
CA ASN A 203 -16.79 -36.01 9.70
C ASN A 203 -16.26 -34.78 10.47
N GLU A 204 -15.23 -34.12 9.91
CA GLU A 204 -14.59 -33.00 10.59
C GLU A 204 -15.50 -31.79 10.70
N THR A 205 -15.40 -31.11 11.86
CA THR A 205 -15.99 -29.80 12.09
C THR A 205 -14.94 -28.72 11.84
N ILE A 206 -15.21 -27.85 10.87
CA ILE A 206 -14.24 -26.90 10.35
C ILE A 206 -14.72 -25.45 10.52
N LEU A 207 -13.89 -24.62 11.15
CA LEU A 207 -14.14 -23.18 11.25
C LEU A 207 -13.38 -22.43 10.15
N ILE A 208 -14.06 -21.49 9.48
CA ILE A 208 -13.45 -20.63 8.47
C ILE A 208 -13.76 -19.16 8.82
N PRO A 209 -12.89 -18.48 9.60
CA PRO A 209 -12.98 -17.03 9.81
C PRO A 209 -12.49 -16.30 8.55
N ARG A 210 -13.39 -15.52 7.92
CA ARG A 210 -13.09 -14.90 6.62
C ARG A 210 -13.83 -13.58 6.40
N ALA A 211 -13.53 -12.91 5.29
CA ALA A 211 -14.29 -11.74 4.86
C ALA A 211 -15.77 -12.09 4.62
N LYS A 212 -16.67 -11.14 4.89
CA LYS A 212 -18.10 -11.21 4.56
C LYS A 212 -18.33 -11.64 3.11
N VAL A 213 -17.63 -11.00 2.19
CA VAL A 213 -17.69 -11.33 0.76
C VAL A 213 -16.43 -12.08 0.37
N ALA A 214 -16.56 -13.37 0.08
CA ALA A 214 -15.46 -14.23 -0.37
C ALA A 214 -16.01 -15.42 -1.19
N ARG A 215 -15.15 -16.08 -1.97
CA ARG A 215 -15.53 -17.21 -2.82
C ARG A 215 -16.02 -18.39 -2.00
N SER A 216 -17.07 -19.08 -2.45
CA SER A 216 -17.67 -20.24 -1.78
C SER A 216 -16.92 -21.56 -2.03
N VAL A 217 -15.96 -21.60 -2.92
CA VAL A 217 -15.24 -22.82 -3.38
C VAL A 217 -14.71 -23.67 -2.22
N LEU A 218 -14.04 -23.07 -1.22
CA LEU A 218 -13.49 -23.81 -0.10
C LEU A 218 -14.57 -24.40 0.82
N PRO A 219 -15.55 -23.63 1.32
CA PRO A 219 -16.64 -24.18 2.13
C PRO A 219 -17.47 -25.24 1.40
N GLU A 220 -17.79 -25.02 0.15
CA GLU A 220 -18.58 -25.98 -0.67
C GLU A 220 -17.81 -27.27 -0.91
N GLY A 221 -16.51 -27.15 -1.27
CA GLY A 221 -15.68 -28.31 -1.49
C GLY A 221 -15.46 -29.18 -0.23
N LEU A 222 -15.41 -28.58 0.96
CA LEU A 222 -15.35 -29.30 2.24
C LEU A 222 -16.67 -29.98 2.57
N ARG A 223 -17.80 -29.27 2.39
CA ARG A 223 -19.13 -29.86 2.60
C ARG A 223 -19.41 -31.02 1.65
N ALA A 224 -18.97 -30.93 0.39
CA ALA A 224 -19.08 -32.03 -0.57
C ALA A 224 -18.30 -33.28 -0.13
N ARG A 225 -17.31 -33.14 0.78
CA ARG A 225 -16.54 -34.24 1.38
C ARG A 225 -17.11 -34.73 2.72
N GLY A 226 -18.29 -34.26 3.09
CA GLY A 226 -18.98 -34.68 4.30
C GLY A 226 -18.66 -33.83 5.55
N CYS A 227 -17.74 -32.86 5.47
CA CYS A 227 -17.36 -32.04 6.61
C CYS A 227 -18.48 -31.06 7.04
N THR A 228 -18.61 -30.83 8.33
CA THR A 228 -19.43 -29.73 8.89
C THR A 228 -18.64 -28.44 8.84
N VAL A 229 -19.10 -27.44 8.06
CA VAL A 229 -18.33 -26.21 7.84
C VAL A 229 -19.06 -25.01 8.43
N ASN A 230 -18.48 -24.42 9.46
CA ASN A 230 -18.90 -23.15 10.05
C ASN A 230 -18.07 -21.99 9.44
N VAL A 231 -18.75 -21.12 8.69
CA VAL A 231 -18.14 -19.92 8.11
C VAL A 231 -18.58 -18.72 8.95
N VAL A 232 -17.62 -17.98 9.50
CA VAL A 232 -17.90 -16.79 10.30
C VAL A 232 -17.32 -15.56 9.66
N GLU A 233 -18.03 -14.46 9.77
CA GLU A 233 -17.54 -13.16 9.31
C GLU A 233 -16.49 -12.64 10.31
N ALA A 234 -15.23 -12.62 9.90
CA ALA A 234 -14.15 -12.08 10.71
C ALA A 234 -13.99 -10.58 10.50
N TYR A 235 -14.22 -10.11 9.27
CA TYR A 235 -14.11 -8.71 8.89
C TYR A 235 -14.93 -8.43 7.62
N GLN A 236 -15.16 -7.16 7.36
CA GLN A 236 -15.72 -6.70 6.09
C GLN A 236 -14.78 -5.74 5.37
N THR A 237 -14.85 -5.77 4.04
CA THR A 237 -14.17 -4.81 3.17
C THR A 237 -15.22 -3.83 2.68
N VAL A 238 -15.03 -2.54 2.96
CA VAL A 238 -15.93 -1.47 2.56
C VAL A 238 -15.17 -0.38 1.80
N PRO A 239 -15.83 0.39 0.91
CA PRO A 239 -15.25 1.59 0.33
C PRO A 239 -14.77 2.57 1.42
N ASP A 240 -13.67 3.27 1.18
CA ASP A 240 -13.16 4.29 2.09
C ASP A 240 -13.61 5.68 1.60
N GLU A 241 -14.67 6.21 2.20
CA GLU A 241 -15.26 7.51 1.81
C GLU A 241 -14.28 8.69 2.00
N LYS A 242 -13.47 8.66 3.08
CA LYS A 242 -12.47 9.73 3.31
C LYS A 242 -11.40 9.72 2.24
N SER A 243 -11.01 8.54 1.76
CA SER A 243 -10.08 8.40 0.67
C SER A 243 -10.68 8.85 -0.66
N ARG A 244 -11.99 8.70 -0.85
CA ARG A 244 -12.71 9.21 -2.02
C ARG A 244 -12.58 10.74 -2.12
N GLU A 245 -12.90 11.48 -1.04
CA GLU A 245 -12.79 12.94 -1.01
C GLU A 245 -11.35 13.39 -1.32
N LYS A 246 -10.37 12.75 -0.67
CA LYS A 246 -8.95 13.02 -0.91
C LYS A 246 -8.52 12.72 -2.35
N LEU A 247 -9.01 11.60 -2.93
CA LEU A 247 -8.72 11.24 -4.32
C LEU A 247 -9.23 12.31 -5.28
N LEU A 248 -10.48 12.71 -5.14
CA LEU A 248 -11.10 13.73 -5.99
C LEU A 248 -10.35 15.06 -5.87
N ASP A 249 -10.00 15.49 -4.65
CA ASP A 249 -9.23 16.70 -4.44
C ASP A 249 -7.85 16.64 -5.11
N VAL A 250 -7.14 15.53 -4.96
CA VAL A 250 -5.83 15.33 -5.62
C VAL A 250 -5.97 15.36 -7.13
N LEU A 251 -6.95 14.66 -7.70
CA LEU A 251 -7.14 14.59 -9.16
C LEU A 251 -7.57 15.92 -9.77
N THR A 252 -8.33 16.75 -9.03
CA THR A 252 -8.88 18.02 -9.56
C THR A 252 -7.99 19.23 -9.28
N ASN A 253 -7.37 19.30 -8.10
CA ASN A 253 -6.72 20.52 -7.62
C ASN A 253 -5.20 20.43 -7.52
N HIS A 254 -4.66 19.26 -7.21
CA HIS A 254 -3.24 19.10 -6.89
C HIS A 254 -2.46 18.30 -7.95
N GLY A 255 -3.13 17.47 -8.72
CA GLY A 255 -2.54 16.60 -9.73
C GLY A 255 -1.73 15.43 -9.15
N ALA A 256 -1.48 14.44 -9.98
CA ALA A 256 -0.56 13.35 -9.74
C ALA A 256 0.14 12.97 -11.05
N ASP A 257 1.37 12.48 -10.98
CA ASP A 257 2.10 12.03 -12.16
C ASP A 257 1.83 10.56 -12.48
N ILE A 258 1.66 9.75 -11.42
CA ILE A 258 1.56 8.29 -11.54
C ILE A 258 0.48 7.77 -10.59
N ILE A 259 -0.28 6.78 -11.04
CA ILE A 259 -1.15 5.94 -10.18
C ILE A 259 -0.67 4.50 -10.26
N THR A 260 -0.49 3.85 -9.11
CA THR A 260 -0.06 2.46 -9.03
C THR A 260 -1.22 1.52 -8.76
N PHE A 261 -1.30 0.43 -9.53
CA PHE A 261 -2.29 -0.64 -9.35
C PHE A 261 -1.59 -1.97 -9.05
N THR A 262 -1.80 -2.51 -7.87
CA THR A 262 -1.19 -3.78 -7.43
C THR A 262 -2.11 -4.98 -7.56
N SER A 263 -3.35 -4.78 -8.02
CA SER A 263 -4.33 -5.84 -8.30
C SER A 263 -5.50 -5.30 -9.11
N SER A 264 -6.27 -6.19 -9.72
CA SER A 264 -7.52 -5.81 -10.41
C SER A 264 -8.52 -5.11 -9.48
N SER A 265 -8.58 -5.51 -8.20
CA SER A 265 -9.50 -4.89 -7.24
C SER A 265 -9.15 -3.42 -6.97
N THR A 266 -7.87 -3.04 -7.00
CA THR A 266 -7.48 -1.63 -6.84
C THR A 266 -7.94 -0.78 -8.02
N VAL A 267 -8.02 -1.35 -9.23
CA VAL A 267 -8.59 -0.68 -10.41
C VAL A 267 -10.10 -0.50 -10.25
N TYR A 268 -10.84 -1.59 -9.96
CA TYR A 268 -12.30 -1.52 -9.77
C TYR A 268 -12.65 -0.49 -8.70
N ASN A 269 -12.03 -0.55 -7.54
CA ASN A 269 -12.33 0.33 -6.42
C ASN A 269 -11.99 1.80 -6.72
N LEU A 270 -10.91 2.07 -7.47
CA LEU A 270 -10.60 3.44 -7.88
C LEU A 270 -11.68 3.95 -8.86
N MET A 271 -12.10 3.13 -9.82
CA MET A 271 -13.15 3.50 -10.77
C MET A 271 -14.50 3.76 -10.08
N ASP A 272 -14.82 2.99 -9.04
CA ASP A 272 -16.01 3.23 -8.22
C ASP A 272 -15.89 4.56 -7.46
N GLN A 273 -14.71 4.87 -6.88
CA GLN A 273 -14.48 6.13 -6.16
C GLN A 273 -14.58 7.38 -7.05
N ILE A 274 -14.27 7.27 -8.33
CA ILE A 274 -14.41 8.38 -9.29
C ILE A 274 -15.69 8.32 -10.12
N ASP A 275 -16.64 7.45 -9.77
CA ASP A 275 -17.92 7.23 -10.50
C ASP A 275 -17.72 6.94 -12.01
N GLY A 276 -16.65 6.21 -12.35
CA GLY A 276 -16.29 5.90 -13.74
C GLY A 276 -15.75 7.07 -14.57
N ARG A 277 -15.49 8.23 -13.97
CA ARG A 277 -15.02 9.45 -14.64
C ARG A 277 -13.54 9.33 -15.06
N THR A 278 -13.28 8.60 -16.14
CA THR A 278 -11.93 8.35 -16.66
C THR A 278 -11.20 9.62 -17.11
N GLU A 279 -11.91 10.69 -17.43
CA GLU A 279 -11.34 11.99 -17.79
C GLU A 279 -10.49 12.59 -16.66
N LEU A 280 -10.77 12.28 -15.41
CA LEU A 280 -9.97 12.70 -14.25
C LEU A 280 -8.56 12.07 -14.22
N LEU A 281 -8.36 10.98 -14.96
CA LEU A 281 -7.07 10.28 -15.06
C LEU A 281 -6.26 10.70 -16.27
N LYS A 282 -6.77 11.65 -17.06
CA LYS A 282 -6.09 12.11 -18.28
C LYS A 282 -4.76 12.77 -17.96
N GLY A 283 -3.70 12.31 -18.62
CA GLY A 283 -2.34 12.82 -18.42
C GLY A 283 -1.58 12.14 -17.27
N ILE A 284 -2.23 11.28 -16.50
CA ILE A 284 -1.60 10.53 -15.41
C ILE A 284 -1.10 9.18 -15.95
N THR A 285 0.13 8.83 -15.61
CA THR A 285 0.73 7.53 -15.95
C THR A 285 0.12 6.42 -15.10
N LEU A 286 -0.48 5.42 -15.71
CA LEU A 286 -1.02 4.26 -15.01
C LEU A 286 0.04 3.15 -14.97
N ALA A 287 0.42 2.71 -13.77
CA ALA A 287 1.43 1.70 -13.53
C ALA A 287 0.81 0.44 -12.89
N CYS A 288 0.84 -0.66 -13.61
CA CYS A 288 0.25 -1.95 -13.21
C CYS A 288 1.33 -2.96 -12.80
N ILE A 289 1.08 -3.70 -11.73
CA ILE A 289 1.98 -4.75 -11.24
C ILE A 289 2.13 -5.92 -12.23
N GLY A 290 1.21 -6.07 -13.16
CA GLY A 290 1.24 -7.13 -14.15
C GLY A 290 0.09 -7.06 -15.16
N PRO A 291 0.09 -7.96 -16.15
CA PRO A 291 -0.83 -7.95 -17.28
C PRO A 291 -2.31 -8.09 -16.88
N ILE A 292 -2.64 -8.94 -15.91
CA ILE A 292 -4.03 -9.12 -15.45
C ILE A 292 -4.61 -7.81 -14.89
N THR A 293 -3.80 -7.02 -14.19
CA THR A 293 -4.20 -5.72 -13.68
C THR A 293 -4.35 -4.71 -14.83
N ALA A 294 -3.44 -4.74 -15.81
CA ALA A 294 -3.50 -3.91 -17.01
C ALA A 294 -4.76 -4.22 -17.84
N ASP A 295 -5.11 -5.50 -18.03
CA ASP A 295 -6.32 -5.89 -18.72
C ASP A 295 -7.59 -5.40 -18.00
N THR A 296 -7.54 -5.27 -16.68
CA THR A 296 -8.62 -4.67 -15.92
C THR A 296 -8.75 -3.18 -16.20
N CYS A 297 -7.66 -2.44 -16.34
CA CYS A 297 -7.70 -1.03 -16.76
C CYS A 297 -8.32 -0.89 -18.16
N ARG A 298 -7.95 -1.75 -19.10
CA ARG A 298 -8.48 -1.75 -20.49
C ARG A 298 -9.99 -1.95 -20.54
N LYS A 299 -10.61 -2.69 -19.60
CA LYS A 299 -12.09 -2.80 -19.50
C LYS A 299 -12.76 -1.44 -19.28
N TYR A 300 -12.07 -0.50 -18.67
CA TYR A 300 -12.53 0.88 -18.48
C TYR A 300 -12.00 1.84 -19.57
N LYS A 301 -11.47 1.32 -20.69
CA LYS A 301 -10.87 2.11 -21.78
C LYS A 301 -9.67 2.93 -21.32
N LEU A 302 -8.98 2.49 -20.27
CA LEU A 302 -7.73 3.06 -19.78
C LEU A 302 -6.57 2.23 -20.29
N GLU A 303 -5.55 2.88 -20.90
CA GLU A 303 -4.35 2.18 -21.38
C GLU A 303 -3.18 2.44 -20.43
N PRO A 304 -2.74 1.43 -19.65
CA PRO A 304 -1.58 1.55 -18.80
C PRO A 304 -0.30 1.69 -19.61
N SER A 305 0.50 2.70 -19.33
CA SER A 305 1.79 2.90 -19.99
C SER A 305 2.94 2.14 -19.32
N ILE A 306 2.73 1.68 -18.08
CA ILE A 306 3.73 0.93 -17.31
C ILE A 306 3.10 -0.39 -16.85
N ILE A 307 3.68 -1.51 -17.30
CA ILE A 307 3.26 -2.86 -16.90
C ILE A 307 4.52 -3.62 -16.49
N SER A 308 4.58 -4.05 -15.22
CA SER A 308 5.73 -4.80 -14.73
C SER A 308 5.76 -6.22 -15.28
N GLU A 309 6.95 -6.68 -15.66
CA GLU A 309 7.20 -8.08 -16.04
C GLU A 309 7.42 -8.96 -14.81
N ILE A 310 7.90 -8.36 -13.71
CA ILE A 310 8.10 -9.03 -12.42
C ILE A 310 7.00 -8.57 -11.47
N TYR A 311 6.09 -9.48 -11.14
CA TYR A 311 4.84 -9.21 -10.41
C TYR A 311 5.06 -9.01 -8.91
N THR A 312 6.04 -8.19 -8.56
CA THR A 312 6.41 -7.80 -7.19
C THR A 312 6.41 -6.28 -7.05
N ILE A 313 6.41 -5.78 -5.81
CA ILE A 313 6.52 -4.34 -5.53
C ILE A 313 7.81 -3.78 -6.12
N ASP A 314 8.94 -4.46 -5.89
CA ASP A 314 10.25 -4.04 -6.39
C ASP A 314 10.28 -4.03 -7.93
N GLY A 315 9.67 -5.03 -8.57
CA GLY A 315 9.51 -5.10 -10.03
C GLY A 315 8.70 -3.93 -10.57
N LEU A 316 7.59 -3.59 -9.92
CA LEU A 316 6.75 -2.45 -10.30
C LEU A 316 7.54 -1.14 -10.20
N VAL A 317 8.22 -0.88 -9.09
CA VAL A 317 8.99 0.36 -8.87
C VAL A 317 10.13 0.47 -9.88
N ASN A 318 10.90 -0.60 -10.12
CA ASN A 318 11.95 -0.62 -11.12
C ASN A 318 11.42 -0.32 -12.55
N THR A 319 10.21 -0.78 -12.86
CA THR A 319 9.59 -0.48 -14.17
C THR A 319 9.12 0.97 -14.24
N ILE A 320 8.64 1.54 -13.12
CA ILE A 320 8.28 2.96 -13.03
C ILE A 320 9.52 3.85 -13.27
N GLU A 321 10.64 3.55 -12.62
CA GLU A 321 11.90 4.29 -12.82
C GLU A 321 12.30 4.35 -14.30
N LYS A 322 12.38 3.19 -14.94
CA LYS A 322 12.72 3.07 -16.37
C LYS A 322 11.72 3.80 -17.28
N GLY A 323 10.45 3.87 -16.89
CA GLY A 323 9.40 4.55 -17.65
C GLY A 323 9.45 6.07 -17.52
N VAL A 324 9.95 6.60 -16.39
CA VAL A 324 10.11 8.03 -16.15
C VAL A 324 11.36 8.58 -16.83
N GLU A 325 12.47 7.84 -16.86
CA GLU A 325 13.72 8.25 -17.52
C GLU A 325 13.59 8.40 -19.05
N LYS A 326 12.58 7.77 -19.66
CA LYS A 326 12.34 7.81 -21.12
C LYS A 326 11.48 9.00 -21.59
N LYS A 327 10.97 9.82 -20.67
CA LYS A 327 10.21 11.04 -20.97
C LYS A 327 11.02 12.30 -20.69
#